data_41d9cf2e0c8d6bb3b2a74500edd9a3a9
#
_entry.id   41d9cf2e0c8d6bb3b2a74500edd9a3a9
#
_cell.length_a   1.000
_cell.length_b   1.000
_cell.length_c   1.000
_cell.angle_alpha   90.00
_cell.angle_beta   90.00
_cell.angle_gamma   90.00
#
_symmetry.space_group_name_H-M   'P 1'
#
loop_
_entity.id
_entity.type
_entity.pdbx_description
1 polymer ?
#
loop_
_entity_poly.entity_id
_entity_poly.type
_entity_poly.pdbx_seq_one_letter_code
_entity_poly.pdbx_strand_id
1 'polypeptide(L)'
;VNRENVYIVAVPSNSEAQKGKIHVVYDEIMDSDGKITSKKEESQEDKEAFNKERFEMVAKLEAMTADERFAFWQNELSKCIRCNACRNVCPACTCEQCVFDNPKSGIAQKAAADSFEEKMFHIIRAFHVAGRCTDCGECSRVCPQHIPLYLLNRKYIKDVDEIYGEYQAGEDTETRAPLNTYKTDDVEPSIVY
;
A
#
# COMPACT_ATOMS: atom_id res chain seq x y z
N VAL A 1 -25.10 17.00 -21.19
CA VAL A 1 -24.46 15.89 -20.46
C VAL A 1 -25.51 15.37 -19.49
N ASN A 2 -25.97 14.13 -19.72
CA ASN A 2 -26.97 13.48 -18.89
C ASN A 2 -26.32 13.13 -17.54
N ARG A 3 -26.86 13.65 -16.42
CA ARG A 3 -26.26 13.53 -15.08
C ARG A 3 -26.41 12.16 -14.41
N GLU A 4 -27.05 11.21 -15.07
CA GLU A 4 -27.47 9.95 -14.44
C GLU A 4 -26.38 8.88 -14.36
N ASN A 5 -25.24 9.07 -15.04
CA ASN A 5 -24.21 8.02 -15.15
C ASN A 5 -22.77 8.52 -14.92
N VAL A 6 -22.59 9.55 -14.09
CA VAL A 6 -21.25 10.03 -13.73
C VAL A 6 -20.90 9.58 -12.31
N TYR A 7 -20.04 8.60 -12.18
CA TYR A 7 -19.42 8.25 -10.91
C TYR A 7 -18.19 9.16 -10.71
N ILE A 8 -18.25 10.01 -9.68
CA ILE A 8 -17.14 10.88 -9.31
C ILE A 8 -16.31 10.10 -8.31
N VAL A 9 -15.15 9.60 -8.74
CA VAL A 9 -14.12 9.12 -7.83
C VAL A 9 -13.24 10.30 -7.50
N ALA A 10 -13.42 10.87 -6.30
CA ALA A 10 -12.54 11.90 -5.80
C ALA A 10 -11.22 11.25 -5.35
N VAL A 11 -10.19 11.35 -6.16
CA VAL A 11 -8.83 11.05 -5.72
C VAL A 11 -8.30 12.30 -5.02
N PRO A 12 -7.95 12.25 -3.72
CA PRO A 12 -7.33 13.37 -3.06
C PRO A 12 -5.95 13.61 -3.67
N SER A 13 -5.80 14.65 -4.49
CA SER A 13 -4.50 15.11 -4.90
C SER A 13 -3.88 15.90 -3.75
N ASN A 14 -2.68 15.53 -3.31
CA ASN A 14 -1.87 16.28 -2.35
C ASN A 14 -1.22 17.53 -2.98
N SER A 15 -1.63 17.93 -4.16
CA SER A 15 -1.21 19.20 -4.74
C SER A 15 -2.08 20.31 -4.17
N GLU A 16 -1.43 21.39 -3.71
CA GLU A 16 -2.05 22.60 -3.19
C GLU A 16 -3.32 22.96 -3.94
N ALA A 17 -4.38 23.20 -3.18
CA ALA A 17 -5.68 23.59 -3.68
C ALA A 17 -5.54 24.74 -4.68
N GLN A 18 -5.47 24.43 -5.95
CA GLN A 18 -5.60 25.41 -7.00
C GLN A 18 -7.05 25.90 -7.00
N LYS A 19 -7.25 26.99 -6.26
CA LYS A 19 -8.36 27.96 -6.37
C LYS A 19 -9.58 27.43 -7.14
N GLY A 20 -10.45 26.69 -6.46
CA GLY A 20 -11.85 26.55 -6.83
C GLY A 20 -12.18 25.79 -8.12
N LYS A 21 -11.24 25.06 -8.72
CA LYS A 21 -11.53 24.20 -9.87
C LYS A 21 -11.57 22.75 -9.43
N ILE A 22 -12.74 22.14 -9.48
CA ILE A 22 -12.91 20.68 -9.31
C ILE A 22 -12.48 20.04 -10.61
N HIS A 23 -11.38 19.32 -10.60
CA HIS A 23 -11.01 18.43 -11.71
C HIS A 23 -11.70 17.08 -11.48
N VAL A 24 -12.64 16.75 -12.34
CA VAL A 24 -13.25 15.43 -12.39
C VAL A 24 -12.34 14.54 -13.25
N VAL A 25 -11.66 13.61 -12.61
CA VAL A 25 -10.91 12.57 -13.31
C VAL A 25 -11.82 11.34 -13.34
N TYR A 26 -12.11 10.85 -14.53
CA TYR A 26 -12.85 9.61 -14.75
C TYR A 26 -11.99 8.67 -15.59
N ASP A 27 -11.90 7.44 -15.17
CA ASP A 27 -11.15 6.41 -15.88
C ASP A 27 -12.06 5.69 -16.89
N GLU A 28 -13.33 5.54 -16.55
CA GLU A 28 -14.31 4.86 -17.40
C GLU A 28 -15.66 5.60 -17.39
N ILE A 29 -16.30 5.67 -18.54
CA ILE A 29 -17.68 6.13 -18.68
C ILE A 29 -18.53 4.91 -19.04
N MET A 30 -19.54 4.63 -18.22
CA MET A 30 -20.52 3.57 -18.49
C MET A 30 -21.85 4.17 -18.95
N ASP A 31 -22.55 3.47 -19.83
CA ASP A 31 -23.93 3.78 -20.21
C ASP A 31 -24.93 3.23 -19.15
N SER A 32 -26.23 3.48 -19.40
CA SER A 32 -27.32 3.00 -18.53
C SER A 32 -27.38 1.48 -18.37
N ASP A 33 -26.81 0.74 -19.30
CA ASP A 33 -26.81 -0.72 -19.33
C ASP A 33 -25.53 -1.31 -18.70
N GLY A 34 -24.68 -0.45 -18.13
CA GLY A 34 -23.42 -0.84 -17.49
C GLY A 34 -22.29 -1.16 -18.47
N LYS A 35 -22.45 -0.78 -19.75
CA LYS A 35 -21.42 -0.99 -20.75
C LYS A 35 -20.45 0.19 -20.78
N ILE A 36 -19.15 -0.10 -20.74
CA ILE A 36 -18.11 0.91 -20.86
C ILE A 36 -18.15 1.54 -22.24
N THR A 37 -18.43 2.84 -22.29
CA THR A 37 -18.54 3.62 -23.54
C THR A 37 -17.28 4.41 -23.84
N SER A 38 -16.47 4.70 -22.82
CA SER A 38 -15.18 5.38 -22.96
C SER A 38 -14.27 4.95 -21.81
N LYS A 39 -13.04 4.60 -22.15
CA LYS A 39 -11.97 4.31 -21.19
C LYS A 39 -10.82 5.27 -21.46
N LYS A 40 -10.26 5.87 -20.42
CA LYS A 40 -9.04 6.65 -20.54
C LYS A 40 -7.88 5.67 -20.73
N GLU A 41 -7.26 5.69 -21.88
CA GLU A 41 -5.99 4.99 -22.10
C GLU A 41 -4.87 5.83 -21.51
N GLU A 42 -4.22 5.32 -20.47
CA GLU A 42 -3.00 5.92 -19.95
C GLU A 42 -1.85 5.57 -20.88
N SER A 43 -1.07 6.60 -21.25
CA SER A 43 0.15 6.37 -22.00
C SER A 43 1.20 5.68 -21.14
N GLN A 44 2.15 4.98 -21.76
CA GLN A 44 3.27 4.38 -21.03
C GLN A 44 4.08 5.45 -20.27
N GLU A 45 4.22 6.63 -20.86
CA GLU A 45 4.92 7.77 -20.24
C GLU A 45 4.20 8.26 -18.96
N ASP A 46 2.86 8.30 -18.96
CA ASP A 46 2.07 8.68 -17.78
C ASP A 46 2.24 7.66 -16.64
N LYS A 47 2.23 6.37 -16.98
CA LYS A 47 2.47 5.29 -16.01
C LYS A 47 3.88 5.36 -15.40
N GLU A 48 4.89 5.57 -16.21
CA GLU A 48 6.28 5.71 -15.74
C GLU A 48 6.46 6.96 -14.85
N ALA A 49 5.85 8.09 -15.24
CA ALA A 49 5.88 9.30 -14.44
C ALA A 49 5.19 9.09 -13.08
N PHE A 50 4.02 8.45 -13.08
CA PHE A 50 3.28 8.10 -11.87
C PHE A 50 4.08 7.17 -10.96
N ASN A 51 4.65 6.10 -11.51
CA ASN A 51 5.45 5.14 -10.75
C ASN A 51 6.72 5.80 -10.17
N LYS A 52 7.34 6.69 -10.91
CA LYS A 52 8.50 7.45 -10.43
C LYS A 52 8.14 8.31 -9.22
N GLU A 53 7.05 9.05 -9.27
CA GLU A 53 6.57 9.85 -8.14
C GLU A 53 6.15 8.95 -6.97
N ARG A 54 5.39 7.90 -7.26
CA ARG A 54 4.89 6.93 -6.28
C ARG A 54 6.01 6.32 -5.46
N PHE A 55 7.12 5.94 -6.09
CA PHE A 55 8.24 5.27 -5.45
C PHE A 55 9.41 6.18 -5.06
N GLU A 56 9.31 7.50 -5.27
CA GLU A 56 10.41 8.45 -4.98
C GLU A 56 10.93 8.32 -3.54
N MET A 57 10.03 8.28 -2.55
CA MET A 57 10.42 8.15 -1.15
C MET A 57 10.98 6.76 -0.81
N VAL A 58 10.48 5.72 -1.46
CA VAL A 58 11.04 4.36 -1.32
C VAL A 58 12.46 4.34 -1.87
N ALA A 59 12.70 4.92 -3.04
CA ALA A 59 14.03 5.01 -3.62
C ALA A 59 15.02 5.80 -2.73
N LYS A 60 14.55 6.88 -2.10
CA LYS A 60 15.38 7.61 -1.11
C LYS A 60 15.78 6.73 0.07
N LEU A 61 14.86 5.92 0.59
CA LEU A 61 15.15 4.98 1.68
C LEU A 61 16.10 3.85 1.22
N GLU A 62 15.96 3.37 0.00
CA GLU A 62 16.85 2.36 -0.57
C GLU A 62 18.29 2.87 -0.76
N ALA A 63 18.44 4.16 -1.10
CA ALA A 63 19.75 4.81 -1.25
C ALA A 63 20.48 5.03 0.09
N MET A 64 19.80 4.93 1.22
CA MET A 64 20.41 5.00 2.55
C MET A 64 21.24 3.73 2.83
N THR A 65 22.29 3.88 3.65
CA THR A 65 22.96 2.72 4.23
C THR A 65 22.01 1.88 5.08
N ALA A 66 22.35 0.64 5.36
CA ALA A 66 21.53 -0.23 6.23
C ALA A 66 21.29 0.38 7.61
N ASP A 67 22.32 0.99 8.19
CA ASP A 67 22.25 1.60 9.52
C ASP A 67 21.38 2.87 9.53
N GLU A 68 21.50 3.74 8.52
CA GLU A 68 20.65 4.93 8.37
C GLU A 68 19.19 4.54 8.19
N ARG A 69 18.90 3.57 7.33
CA ARG A 69 17.56 3.06 7.10
C ARG A 69 16.97 2.40 8.35
N PHE A 70 17.78 1.64 9.09
CA PHE A 70 17.37 1.07 10.37
C PHE A 70 17.05 2.15 11.39
N ALA A 71 17.91 3.17 11.52
CA ALA A 71 17.69 4.31 12.42
C ALA A 71 16.41 5.09 12.06
N PHE A 72 16.16 5.31 10.76
CA PHE A 72 14.93 5.94 10.29
C PHE A 72 13.70 5.16 10.78
N TRP A 73 13.64 3.85 10.51
CA TRP A 73 12.50 3.03 10.91
C TRP A 73 12.39 2.88 12.42
N GLN A 74 13.51 2.82 13.12
CA GLN A 74 13.50 2.80 14.59
C GLN A 74 12.86 4.06 15.16
N ASN A 75 13.22 5.23 14.64
CA ASN A 75 12.65 6.50 15.06
C ASN A 75 11.16 6.57 14.73
N GLU A 76 10.76 6.23 13.51
CA GLU A 76 9.37 6.30 13.10
C GLU A 76 8.47 5.31 13.84
N LEU A 77 8.88 4.05 13.94
CA LEU A 77 8.06 3.00 14.55
C LEU A 77 7.99 3.08 16.06
N SER A 78 8.98 3.69 16.73
CA SER A 78 8.95 3.92 18.18
C SER A 78 7.84 4.86 18.65
N LYS A 79 7.26 5.67 17.72
CA LYS A 79 6.13 6.54 18.01
C LYS A 79 4.81 5.76 18.19
N CYS A 80 4.78 4.48 17.84
CA CYS A 80 3.56 3.69 17.81
C CYS A 80 2.97 3.48 19.21
N ILE A 81 1.70 3.85 19.38
CA ILE A 81 0.93 3.64 20.62
C ILE A 81 0.04 2.38 20.56
N ARG A 82 0.23 1.55 19.54
CA ARG A 82 -0.52 0.30 19.32
C ARG A 82 -2.06 0.48 19.35
N CYS A 83 -2.57 1.57 18.76
CA CYS A 83 -4.01 1.82 18.69
C CYS A 83 -4.75 0.94 17.68
N ASN A 84 -4.02 0.20 16.83
CA ASN A 84 -4.53 -0.68 15.77
C ASN A 84 -5.36 0.03 14.67
N ALA A 85 -5.46 1.35 14.62
CA ALA A 85 -6.21 2.07 13.60
C ALA A 85 -5.77 1.69 12.17
N CYS A 86 -4.46 1.60 11.94
CA CYS A 86 -3.90 1.20 10.64
C CYS A 86 -4.28 -0.23 10.21
N ARG A 87 -4.52 -1.13 11.17
CA ARG A 87 -5.01 -2.49 10.91
C ARG A 87 -6.49 -2.48 10.59
N ASN A 88 -7.27 -1.76 11.39
CA ASN A 88 -8.73 -1.77 11.31
C ASN A 88 -9.27 -1.07 10.05
N VAL A 89 -8.55 -0.08 9.50
CA VAL A 89 -8.95 0.62 8.29
C VAL A 89 -8.53 -0.10 7.00
N CYS A 90 -7.58 -1.03 7.10
CA CYS A 90 -6.94 -1.62 5.93
C CYS A 90 -7.87 -2.64 5.23
N PRO A 91 -8.23 -2.44 3.95
CA PRO A 91 -9.07 -3.39 3.22
C PRO A 91 -8.40 -4.75 3.00
N ALA A 92 -7.07 -4.82 3.06
CA ALA A 92 -6.32 -6.08 2.94
C ALA A 92 -6.22 -6.86 4.27
N CYS A 93 -6.63 -6.29 5.40
CA CYS A 93 -6.64 -6.97 6.71
C CYS A 93 -7.97 -7.71 6.93
N THR A 94 -8.18 -8.82 6.23
CA THR A 94 -9.44 -9.59 6.19
C THR A 94 -9.40 -10.88 7.01
N CYS A 95 -8.39 -11.09 7.85
CA CYS A 95 -8.26 -12.30 8.64
C CYS A 95 -9.39 -12.40 9.69
N GLU A 96 -10.09 -13.54 9.79
CA GLU A 96 -11.08 -13.81 10.85
C GLU A 96 -10.45 -13.78 12.24
N GLN A 97 -9.24 -14.34 12.36
CA GLN A 97 -8.43 -14.27 13.56
C GLN A 97 -7.04 -13.70 13.22
N CYS A 98 -6.75 -12.55 13.79
CA CYS A 98 -5.47 -11.90 13.57
C CYS A 98 -4.40 -12.52 14.48
N VAL A 99 -3.19 -12.72 13.94
CA VAL A 99 -2.04 -13.19 14.72
C VAL A 99 -1.73 -12.29 15.94
N PHE A 100 -2.00 -11.00 15.81
CA PHE A 100 -1.80 -10.03 16.90
C PHE A 100 -2.86 -10.10 18.00
N ASP A 101 -3.98 -10.76 17.75
CA ASP A 101 -5.04 -10.99 18.75
C ASP A 101 -4.87 -12.34 19.45
N ASN A 102 -3.92 -13.16 19.02
CA ASN A 102 -3.61 -14.44 19.63
C ASN A 102 -2.58 -14.27 20.76
N PRO A 103 -2.96 -14.51 22.04
CA PRO A 103 -2.03 -14.35 23.16
C PRO A 103 -0.80 -15.28 23.11
N LYS A 104 -0.88 -16.36 22.32
CA LYS A 104 0.22 -17.31 22.13
C LYS A 104 1.24 -16.84 21.08
N SER A 105 0.98 -15.77 20.34
CA SER A 105 1.91 -15.26 19.33
C SER A 105 3.16 -14.60 19.94
N GLY A 106 3.13 -14.28 21.22
CA GLY A 106 4.19 -13.54 21.89
C GLY A 106 4.23 -12.04 21.56
N ILE A 107 3.33 -11.56 20.69
CA ILE A 107 3.21 -10.14 20.34
C ILE A 107 2.06 -9.57 21.14
N ALA A 108 2.36 -8.59 22.02
CA ALA A 108 1.34 -8.01 22.88
C ALA A 108 0.26 -7.25 22.07
N GLN A 109 -0.98 -7.38 22.50
CA GLN A 109 -2.11 -6.64 21.91
C GLN A 109 -2.06 -5.13 22.20
N LYS A 110 -1.30 -4.73 23.22
CA LYS A 110 -1.14 -3.34 23.64
C LYS A 110 0.28 -2.88 23.35
N ALA A 111 0.47 -1.56 23.31
CA ALA A 111 1.78 -0.98 23.22
C ALA A 111 2.67 -1.55 24.35
N ALA A 112 3.79 -2.12 23.95
CA ALA A 112 4.82 -2.55 24.87
C ALA A 112 5.77 -1.39 25.12
N ALA A 113 6.45 -1.44 26.26
CA ALA A 113 7.57 -0.54 26.51
C ALA A 113 8.78 -0.87 25.63
N ASP A 114 8.74 -1.99 24.92
CA ASP A 114 9.82 -2.49 24.09
C ASP A 114 9.64 -2.05 22.61
N SER A 115 10.59 -1.25 22.16
CA SER A 115 10.65 -0.77 20.77
C SER A 115 10.81 -1.90 19.73
N PHE A 116 11.27 -3.07 20.14
CA PHE A 116 11.39 -4.23 19.27
C PHE A 116 10.00 -4.78 18.87
N GLU A 117 9.09 -4.93 19.83
CA GLU A 117 7.74 -5.41 19.56
C GLU A 117 6.99 -4.48 18.60
N GLU A 118 7.16 -3.17 18.73
CA GLU A 118 6.51 -2.21 17.83
C GLU A 118 7.01 -2.34 16.38
N LYS A 119 8.32 -2.54 16.22
CA LYS A 119 8.91 -2.82 14.90
C LYS A 119 8.38 -4.13 14.33
N MET A 120 8.38 -5.19 15.11
CA MET A 120 7.88 -6.50 14.68
C MET A 120 6.41 -6.46 14.29
N PHE A 121 5.58 -5.72 15.03
CA PHE A 121 4.18 -5.52 14.67
C PHE A 121 4.03 -4.92 13.27
N HIS A 122 4.74 -3.85 12.98
CA HIS A 122 4.62 -3.17 11.69
C HIS A 122 5.22 -3.98 10.53
N ILE A 123 6.35 -4.63 10.77
CA ILE A 123 7.00 -5.49 9.77
C ILE A 123 6.10 -6.68 9.43
N ILE A 124 5.63 -7.42 10.43
CA ILE A 124 4.75 -8.59 10.22
C ILE A 124 3.46 -8.15 9.52
N ARG A 125 2.87 -7.01 9.93
CA ARG A 125 1.69 -6.49 9.27
C ARG A 125 1.96 -6.17 7.79
N ALA A 126 3.08 -5.54 7.48
CA ALA A 126 3.45 -5.21 6.10
C ALA A 126 3.63 -6.49 5.25
N PHE A 127 4.27 -7.52 5.79
CA PHE A 127 4.37 -8.84 5.16
C PHE A 127 3.00 -9.47 4.89
N HIS A 128 2.08 -9.39 5.85
CA HIS A 128 0.75 -9.98 5.70
C HIS A 128 -0.10 -9.29 4.62
N VAL A 129 0.17 -8.04 4.30
CA VAL A 129 -0.53 -7.32 3.22
C VAL A 129 0.27 -7.23 1.91
N ALA A 130 1.49 -7.77 1.87
CA ALA A 130 2.28 -7.84 0.64
C ALA A 130 1.50 -8.58 -0.46
N GLY A 131 1.54 -8.07 -1.68
CA GLY A 131 0.76 -8.58 -2.81
C GLY A 131 -0.76 -8.38 -2.72
N ARG A 132 -1.28 -7.77 -1.63
CA ARG A 132 -2.71 -7.45 -1.46
C ARG A 132 -2.95 -5.98 -1.18
N CYS A 133 -1.90 -5.20 -1.02
CA CYS A 133 -1.97 -3.77 -0.74
C CYS A 133 -2.40 -3.00 -1.99
N THR A 134 -3.47 -2.22 -1.89
CA THR A 134 -3.99 -1.37 -2.97
C THR A 134 -3.34 0.02 -3.00
N ASP A 135 -2.32 0.26 -2.19
CA ASP A 135 -1.62 1.55 -2.04
C ASP A 135 -2.52 2.75 -1.67
N CYS A 136 -3.63 2.52 -1.03
CA CYS A 136 -4.59 3.59 -0.68
C CYS A 136 -4.06 4.61 0.35
N GLY A 137 -2.94 4.34 1.05
CA GLY A 137 -2.33 5.25 2.02
C GLY A 137 -3.08 5.41 3.37
N GLU A 138 -4.27 4.82 3.51
CA GLU A 138 -5.14 4.99 4.68
C GLU A 138 -4.47 4.60 6.00
N CYS A 139 -3.59 3.59 5.99
CA CYS A 139 -2.85 3.19 7.20
C CYS A 139 -2.00 4.32 7.80
N SER A 140 -1.46 5.21 6.97
CA SER A 140 -0.73 6.40 7.44
C SER A 140 -1.66 7.54 7.77
N ARG A 141 -2.73 7.76 6.97
CA ARG A 141 -3.69 8.82 7.17
C ARG A 141 -4.40 8.73 8.52
N VAL A 142 -4.77 7.52 8.95
CA VAL A 142 -5.46 7.30 10.23
C VAL A 142 -4.53 7.21 11.42
N CYS A 143 -3.20 7.22 11.20
CA CYS A 143 -2.24 7.06 12.28
C CYS A 143 -2.15 8.35 13.11
N PRO A 144 -2.54 8.35 14.40
CA PRO A 144 -2.48 9.55 15.24
C PRO A 144 -1.04 10.00 15.53
N GLN A 145 -0.07 9.14 15.27
CA GLN A 145 1.36 9.42 15.42
C GLN A 145 2.05 9.77 14.09
N HIS A 146 1.28 9.89 13.01
CA HIS A 146 1.76 10.25 11.68
C HIS A 146 2.91 9.38 11.15
N ILE A 147 2.91 8.09 11.52
CA ILE A 147 3.93 7.14 11.05
C ILE A 147 3.70 6.87 9.55
N PRO A 148 4.73 6.98 8.69
CA PRO A 148 4.59 6.81 7.26
C PRO A 148 4.53 5.32 6.86
N LEU A 149 3.52 4.59 7.35
CA LEU A 149 3.38 3.13 7.17
C LEU A 149 3.20 2.74 5.71
N TYR A 150 2.68 3.65 4.88
CA TYR A 150 2.53 3.42 3.44
C TYR A 150 3.88 3.12 2.76
N LEU A 151 4.99 3.67 3.27
CA LEU A 151 6.31 3.44 2.71
C LEU A 151 6.76 1.97 2.86
N LEU A 152 6.42 1.32 3.97
CA LEU A 152 6.66 -0.11 4.13
C LEU A 152 5.88 -0.91 3.09
N ASN A 153 4.59 -0.59 2.91
CA ASN A 153 3.76 -1.29 1.96
C ASN A 153 4.20 -1.05 0.52
N ARG A 154 4.56 0.20 0.16
CA ARG A 154 5.07 0.54 -1.18
C ARG A 154 6.38 -0.16 -1.50
N LYS A 155 7.25 -0.34 -0.51
CA LYS A 155 8.47 -1.13 -0.71
C LYS A 155 8.12 -2.55 -1.16
N TYR A 156 7.15 -3.21 -0.51
CA TYR A 156 6.71 -4.54 -0.93
C TYR A 156 6.02 -4.55 -2.29
N ILE A 157 5.24 -3.52 -2.64
CA ILE A 157 4.66 -3.41 -3.97
C ILE A 157 5.79 -3.35 -5.01
N LYS A 158 6.76 -2.47 -4.80
CA LYS A 158 7.91 -2.34 -5.70
C LYS A 158 8.69 -3.66 -5.84
N ASP A 159 8.96 -4.36 -4.73
CA ASP A 159 9.68 -5.63 -4.75
C ASP A 159 8.88 -6.74 -5.47
N VAL A 160 7.56 -6.76 -5.30
CA VAL A 160 6.70 -7.71 -6.02
C VAL A 160 6.73 -7.43 -7.52
N ASP A 161 6.66 -6.16 -7.92
CA ASP A 161 6.73 -5.76 -9.33
C ASP A 161 8.08 -6.12 -9.95
N GLU A 162 9.19 -5.92 -9.23
CA GLU A 162 10.53 -6.24 -9.69
C GLU A 162 10.80 -7.76 -9.81
N ILE A 163 10.25 -8.55 -8.89
CA ILE A 163 10.54 -10.01 -8.80
C ILE A 163 9.57 -10.82 -9.67
N TYR A 164 8.28 -10.48 -9.65
CA TYR A 164 7.22 -11.29 -10.25
C TYR A 164 6.58 -10.65 -11.49
N GLY A 165 6.96 -9.42 -11.83
CA GLY A 165 6.36 -8.62 -12.88
C GLY A 165 5.28 -7.67 -12.36
N GLU A 166 4.90 -6.71 -13.21
CA GLU A 166 3.95 -5.66 -12.86
C GLU A 166 2.63 -6.23 -12.35
N TYR A 167 2.26 -5.84 -11.14
CA TYR A 167 1.04 -6.28 -10.49
C TYR A 167 0.50 -5.20 -9.54
N GLN A 168 -0.77 -4.88 -9.66
CA GLN A 168 -1.45 -3.98 -8.74
C GLN A 168 -2.70 -4.65 -8.15
N ALA A 169 -2.70 -4.82 -6.84
CA ALA A 169 -3.85 -5.38 -6.14
C ALA A 169 -5.08 -4.47 -6.29
N GLY A 170 -6.22 -5.04 -6.70
CA GLY A 170 -7.49 -4.34 -6.85
C GLY A 170 -7.69 -3.67 -8.21
N GLU A 171 -6.77 -3.87 -9.17
CA GLU A 171 -6.94 -3.37 -10.53
C GLU A 171 -7.99 -4.17 -11.31
N ASP A 172 -8.02 -5.47 -11.10
CA ASP A 172 -9.00 -6.37 -11.71
C ASP A 172 -9.45 -7.48 -10.73
N THR A 173 -10.41 -8.31 -11.15
CA THR A 173 -10.94 -9.42 -10.38
C THR A 173 -10.39 -10.79 -10.80
N GLU A 174 -9.65 -10.87 -11.90
CA GLU A 174 -9.19 -12.10 -12.52
C GLU A 174 -7.75 -12.43 -12.15
N THR A 175 -6.89 -11.41 -12.03
CA THR A 175 -5.47 -11.57 -11.76
C THR A 175 -5.24 -11.98 -10.31
N ARG A 176 -4.59 -13.12 -10.10
CA ARG A 176 -4.22 -13.58 -8.77
C ARG A 176 -2.96 -12.90 -8.29
N ALA A 177 -2.92 -12.57 -7.00
CA ALA A 177 -1.73 -12.01 -6.38
C ALA A 177 -0.52 -12.96 -6.55
N PRO A 178 0.64 -12.46 -6.97
CA PRO A 178 1.83 -13.28 -7.26
C PRO A 178 2.26 -14.15 -6.07
N LEU A 179 2.14 -13.64 -4.84
CA LEU A 179 2.50 -14.39 -3.62
C LEU A 179 1.50 -15.49 -3.23
N ASN A 180 0.36 -15.57 -3.92
CA ASN A 180 -0.66 -16.62 -3.73
C ASN A 180 -0.66 -17.64 -4.86
N THR A 181 0.26 -17.52 -5.81
CA THR A 181 0.42 -18.43 -6.93
C THR A 181 1.82 -19.02 -6.91
N TYR A 182 1.95 -20.22 -7.47
CA TYR A 182 3.23 -20.89 -7.66
C TYR A 182 3.44 -21.16 -9.14
N LYS A 183 4.62 -20.83 -9.62
CA LYS A 183 5.10 -21.19 -10.96
C LYS A 183 6.42 -21.93 -10.83
N THR A 184 6.70 -22.84 -11.76
CA THR A 184 7.92 -23.65 -11.74
C THR A 184 9.19 -22.86 -12.05
N ASP A 185 9.03 -21.67 -12.60
CA ASP A 185 10.07 -20.72 -12.97
C ASP A 185 10.13 -19.49 -12.06
N ASP A 186 9.42 -19.52 -10.93
CA ASP A 186 9.51 -18.44 -9.94
C ASP A 186 10.96 -18.28 -9.46
N VAL A 187 11.38 -17.01 -9.39
CA VAL A 187 12.70 -16.65 -8.92
C VAL A 187 12.79 -16.94 -7.43
N GLU A 188 13.68 -17.86 -7.04
CA GLU A 188 13.96 -18.06 -5.63
C GLU A 188 14.70 -16.82 -5.09
N PRO A 189 14.24 -16.24 -3.95
CA PRO A 189 14.96 -15.16 -3.32
C PRO A 189 16.36 -15.67 -2.93
N SER A 190 17.39 -14.93 -3.36
CA SER A 190 18.76 -15.24 -2.96
C SER A 190 18.87 -15.12 -1.44
N ILE A 191 19.03 -16.25 -0.77
CA ILE A 191 19.35 -16.25 0.66
C ILE A 191 20.81 -15.83 0.77
N VAL A 192 21.01 -14.61 1.23
CA VAL A 192 22.35 -14.12 1.57
C VAL A 192 22.71 -14.75 2.91
N TYR A 193 23.65 -15.69 2.89
CA TYR A 193 24.26 -16.26 4.08
C TYR A 193 25.31 -15.30 4.64
#